data_52fa14a3e31d9247b858f93a17132dac
#
_entry.id   52fa14a3e31d9247b858f93a17132dac
#
_cell.length_a   1.000
_cell.length_b   1.000
_cell.length_c   1.000
_cell.angle_alpha   90.00
_cell.angle_beta   90.00
_cell.angle_gamma   90.00
#
_symmetry.space_group_name_H-M   'P 1'
#
loop_
_entity.id
_entity.type
_entity.pdbx_description
1 polymer ?
#
loop_
_entity_poly.entity_id
_entity_poly.type
_entity_poly.pdbx_seq_one_letter_code
_entity_poly.pdbx_strand_id
1 'polypeptide(L)'
;KCKYQKVIVDTYWNPGSDNGRPELFTPAFRLDLFFLGYKKGLRNHDGVSLEENFGELPDNLQDYVEWVRKWIIQKKSEGCVALKIAMAYERSLHFEKVTREQAERVFRLKESDITQEDIRCFQDYLFWKICEIAAEVSLPLQCHTGMGQVIDTNILQLNNVIKNNPETKFVLLHCGFPWVDDLFSIVDGYPNLYPDLTWLPILSYTASKRVMHQLIEMSQIDKICWGCDTWTVEESYGSLLAFRFSLCSVLREKIEDGYLSVNNAKDIIDKILFDNAGKIYV
;
A
#
# COMPACT_ATOMS: atom_id res chain seq x y z
N LYS A 1 -23.37 0.38 -12.07
CA LYS A 1 -24.01 1.01 -10.89
C LYS A 1 -23.03 1.92 -10.15
N CYS A 2 -21.76 1.49 -9.96
CA CYS A 2 -20.73 2.26 -9.24
C CYS A 2 -20.29 3.52 -9.97
N LYS A 3 -20.28 3.51 -11.30
CA LYS A 3 -19.79 4.60 -12.16
C LYS A 3 -18.30 4.94 -11.92
N TYR A 4 -17.51 3.93 -11.59
CA TYR A 4 -16.07 4.11 -11.52
C TYR A 4 -15.52 4.55 -12.89
N GLN A 5 -14.65 5.55 -12.90
CA GLN A 5 -13.94 5.96 -14.12
C GLN A 5 -12.72 5.09 -14.33
N LYS A 6 -11.99 4.81 -13.24
CA LYS A 6 -10.85 3.91 -13.18
C LYS A 6 -10.85 3.16 -11.85
N VAL A 7 -10.26 1.99 -11.85
CA VAL A 7 -10.02 1.17 -10.66
C VAL A 7 -8.55 0.80 -10.65
N ILE A 8 -7.84 1.16 -9.59
CA ILE A 8 -6.47 0.69 -9.37
C ILE A 8 -6.59 -0.73 -8.86
N VAL A 9 -6.10 -1.69 -9.63
CA VAL A 9 -6.26 -3.12 -9.38
C VAL A 9 -4.94 -3.74 -8.91
N ASP A 10 -4.98 -4.49 -7.82
CA ASP A 10 -3.92 -5.38 -7.36
C ASP A 10 -4.27 -6.81 -7.73
N THR A 11 -3.49 -7.42 -8.63
CA THR A 11 -3.70 -8.79 -9.09
C THR A 11 -2.68 -9.72 -8.46
N TYR A 12 -3.15 -10.60 -7.57
CA TYR A 12 -2.31 -11.46 -6.73
C TYR A 12 -1.50 -12.48 -7.52
N TRP A 13 -2.15 -13.15 -8.50
CA TRP A 13 -1.54 -14.24 -9.27
C TRP A 13 -0.87 -13.80 -10.57
N ASN A 14 -1.11 -12.55 -10.99
CA ASN A 14 -0.48 -11.94 -12.17
C ASN A 14 -0.11 -10.49 -11.87
N PRO A 15 0.93 -10.24 -11.05
CA PRO A 15 1.29 -8.91 -10.57
C PRO A 15 1.50 -7.89 -11.70
N GLY A 16 0.76 -6.78 -11.61
CA GLY A 16 0.83 -5.71 -12.60
C GLY A 16 -0.02 -5.93 -13.85
N SER A 17 -1.01 -6.86 -13.81
CA SER A 17 -1.98 -7.05 -14.89
C SER A 17 -3.19 -6.12 -14.73
N ASP A 18 -3.70 -5.62 -15.86
CA ASP A 18 -4.98 -4.90 -15.96
C ASP A 18 -6.18 -5.84 -16.21
N ASN A 19 -5.98 -7.16 -16.05
CA ASN A 19 -6.97 -8.19 -16.34
C ASN A 19 -7.58 -8.13 -17.76
N GLY A 20 -6.83 -7.58 -18.74
CA GLY A 20 -7.27 -7.41 -20.12
C GLY A 20 -8.37 -6.34 -20.29
N ARG A 21 -8.53 -5.45 -19.34
CA ARG A 21 -9.55 -4.38 -19.33
C ARG A 21 -8.93 -3.01 -19.01
N PRO A 22 -7.96 -2.53 -19.83
CA PRO A 22 -7.25 -1.26 -19.56
C PRO A 22 -8.16 -0.03 -19.58
N GLU A 23 -9.34 -0.13 -20.19
CA GLU A 23 -10.32 0.97 -20.17
C GLU A 23 -10.88 1.22 -18.76
N LEU A 24 -10.87 0.22 -17.88
CA LEU A 24 -11.38 0.29 -16.51
C LEU A 24 -10.29 0.12 -15.46
N PHE A 25 -9.40 -0.87 -15.65
CA PHE A 25 -8.38 -1.21 -14.67
C PHE A 25 -7.04 -0.57 -15.00
N THR A 26 -6.41 -0.04 -13.93
CA THR A 26 -5.05 0.48 -13.98
C THR A 26 -4.25 -0.27 -12.91
N PRO A 27 -3.20 -1.05 -13.27
CA PRO A 27 -2.60 -1.98 -12.32
C PRO A 27 -1.69 -1.30 -11.30
N ALA A 28 -1.71 -1.82 -10.07
CA ALA A 28 -0.65 -1.70 -9.10
C ALA A 28 0.29 -2.92 -9.23
N PHE A 29 1.60 -2.70 -9.13
CA PHE A 29 2.58 -3.78 -9.20
C PHE A 29 2.91 -4.31 -7.81
N ARG A 30 2.42 -5.52 -7.49
CA ARG A 30 2.64 -6.19 -6.20
C ARG A 30 4.07 -6.75 -6.13
N LEU A 31 4.77 -6.42 -5.04
CA LEU A 31 6.19 -6.70 -4.87
C LEU A 31 6.49 -7.77 -3.81
N ASP A 32 5.49 -8.33 -3.14
CA ASP A 32 5.69 -9.27 -2.02
C ASP A 32 6.58 -10.45 -2.40
N LEU A 33 6.45 -10.98 -3.61
CA LEU A 33 7.23 -12.10 -4.11
C LEU A 33 8.74 -11.82 -4.09
N PHE A 34 9.14 -10.58 -4.36
CA PHE A 34 10.56 -10.22 -4.36
C PHE A 34 11.22 -10.33 -2.98
N PHE A 35 10.44 -10.28 -1.90
CA PHE A 35 10.96 -10.50 -0.54
C PHE A 35 11.29 -11.98 -0.25
N LEU A 36 10.95 -12.88 -1.15
CA LEU A 36 11.27 -14.30 -1.08
C LEU A 36 12.52 -14.70 -1.90
N GLY A 37 13.12 -13.75 -2.63
CA GLY A 37 14.22 -14.00 -3.54
C GLY A 37 15.55 -14.45 -2.93
N TYR A 38 15.60 -14.62 -1.62
CA TYR A 38 16.74 -15.20 -0.91
C TYR A 38 16.86 -16.73 -1.11
N LYS A 39 15.82 -17.38 -1.63
CA LYS A 39 15.79 -18.82 -1.87
C LYS A 39 14.89 -19.15 -3.05
N LYS A 40 15.35 -20.07 -3.90
CA LYS A 40 14.58 -20.59 -5.04
C LYS A 40 13.41 -21.50 -4.58
N GLY A 41 12.31 -21.45 -5.32
CA GLY A 41 11.14 -22.32 -5.11
C GLY A 41 10.22 -21.92 -3.95
N LEU A 42 10.44 -20.79 -3.30
CA LEU A 42 9.53 -20.29 -2.27
C LEU A 42 8.21 -19.80 -2.88
N ARG A 43 7.14 -19.92 -2.11
CA ARG A 43 5.81 -19.38 -2.43
C ARG A 43 5.33 -18.49 -1.30
N ASN A 44 4.62 -17.42 -1.66
CA ASN A 44 3.96 -16.56 -0.67
C ASN A 44 2.69 -17.23 -0.12
N HIS A 45 1.97 -16.56 0.78
CA HIS A 45 0.72 -17.05 1.36
C HIS A 45 -0.41 -17.27 0.34
N ASP A 46 -0.35 -16.65 -0.85
CA ASP A 46 -1.28 -16.88 -1.97
C ASP A 46 -0.87 -18.06 -2.85
N GLY A 47 0.19 -18.78 -2.50
CA GLY A 47 0.73 -19.92 -3.26
C GLY A 47 1.48 -19.54 -4.54
N VAL A 48 1.87 -18.26 -4.70
CA VAL A 48 2.54 -17.75 -5.91
C VAL A 48 4.06 -17.80 -5.76
N SER A 49 4.76 -18.22 -6.82
CA SER A 49 6.22 -18.30 -6.88
C SER A 49 6.80 -17.10 -7.66
N LEU A 50 7.97 -16.62 -7.17
CA LEU A 50 8.71 -15.55 -7.82
C LEU A 50 9.23 -15.97 -9.21
N GLU A 51 9.83 -17.16 -9.29
CA GLU A 51 10.43 -17.67 -10.54
C GLU A 51 9.37 -17.97 -11.62
N GLU A 52 8.19 -18.48 -11.21
CA GLU A 52 7.10 -18.75 -12.14
C GLU A 52 6.58 -17.49 -12.81
N ASN A 53 6.66 -16.33 -12.12
CA ASN A 53 6.20 -15.05 -12.64
C ASN A 53 7.29 -14.22 -13.34
N PHE A 54 8.54 -14.30 -12.85
CA PHE A 54 9.58 -13.34 -13.23
C PHE A 54 10.86 -13.99 -13.77
N GLY A 55 10.94 -15.32 -13.77
CA GLY A 55 12.07 -16.07 -14.31
C GLY A 55 13.19 -16.29 -13.31
N GLU A 56 14.39 -16.59 -13.81
CA GLU A 56 15.55 -16.97 -13.00
C GLU A 56 16.03 -15.85 -12.08
N LEU A 57 16.34 -16.19 -10.83
CA LEU A 57 16.82 -15.24 -9.83
C LEU A 57 18.33 -14.98 -9.98
N PRO A 58 18.79 -13.74 -9.84
CA PRO A 58 20.21 -13.41 -9.73
C PRO A 58 20.86 -14.03 -8.48
N ASP A 59 22.15 -14.39 -8.59
CA ASP A 59 22.90 -15.10 -7.56
C ASP A 59 23.55 -14.20 -6.50
N ASN A 60 23.41 -12.88 -6.60
CA ASN A 60 23.95 -11.93 -5.62
C ASN A 60 23.02 -10.74 -5.40
N LEU A 61 23.16 -10.09 -4.27
CA LEU A 61 22.28 -9.00 -3.83
C LEU A 61 22.27 -7.80 -4.79
N GLN A 62 23.41 -7.43 -5.36
CA GLN A 62 23.50 -6.26 -6.25
C GLN A 62 22.71 -6.48 -7.52
N ASP A 63 22.95 -7.61 -8.19
CA ASP A 63 22.24 -7.96 -9.41
C ASP A 63 20.75 -8.21 -9.12
N TYR A 64 20.42 -8.75 -7.93
CA TYR A 64 19.05 -8.94 -7.49
C TYR A 64 18.30 -7.59 -7.37
N VAL A 65 18.86 -6.61 -6.69
CA VAL A 65 18.24 -5.27 -6.55
C VAL A 65 18.07 -4.60 -7.91
N GLU A 66 19.08 -4.72 -8.80
CA GLU A 66 18.98 -4.18 -10.16
C GLU A 66 17.93 -4.91 -11.01
N TRP A 67 17.79 -6.20 -10.82
CA TRP A 67 16.74 -7.01 -11.44
C TRP A 67 15.34 -6.59 -10.98
N VAL A 68 15.13 -6.34 -9.68
CA VAL A 68 13.89 -5.79 -9.14
C VAL A 68 13.61 -4.41 -9.74
N ARG A 69 14.63 -3.54 -9.83
CA ARG A 69 14.52 -2.21 -10.46
C ARG A 69 14.03 -2.32 -11.92
N LYS A 70 14.62 -3.21 -12.70
CA LYS A 70 14.22 -3.43 -14.10
C LYS A 70 12.76 -3.85 -14.22
N TRP A 71 12.29 -4.76 -13.36
CA TRP A 71 10.90 -5.16 -13.33
C TRP A 71 9.96 -4.00 -12.98
N ILE A 72 10.30 -3.18 -12.00
CA ILE A 72 9.52 -1.99 -11.65
C ILE A 72 9.43 -1.02 -12.83
N ILE A 73 10.55 -0.72 -13.49
CA ILE A 73 10.60 0.17 -14.66
C ILE A 73 9.76 -0.41 -15.81
N GLN A 74 9.89 -1.70 -16.09
CA GLN A 74 9.11 -2.37 -17.11
C GLN A 74 7.62 -2.30 -16.80
N LYS A 75 7.19 -2.64 -15.59
CA LYS A 75 5.78 -2.61 -15.18
C LYS A 75 5.21 -1.18 -15.23
N LYS A 76 5.99 -0.17 -14.87
CA LYS A 76 5.61 1.22 -15.09
C LYS A 76 5.37 1.51 -16.58
N SER A 77 6.26 1.05 -17.47
CA SER A 77 6.10 1.24 -18.92
C SER A 77 4.91 0.48 -19.50
N GLU A 78 4.48 -0.60 -18.84
CA GLU A 78 3.28 -1.39 -19.16
C GLU A 78 1.97 -0.77 -18.60
N GLY A 79 2.08 0.34 -17.87
CA GLY A 79 0.91 1.10 -17.37
C GLY A 79 0.62 0.96 -15.89
N CYS A 80 1.50 0.33 -15.09
CA CYS A 80 1.36 0.35 -13.63
C CYS A 80 1.54 1.77 -13.09
N VAL A 81 0.64 2.18 -12.20
CA VAL A 81 0.60 3.52 -11.59
C VAL A 81 0.97 3.52 -10.11
N ALA A 82 1.19 2.37 -9.54
CA ALA A 82 1.58 2.19 -8.12
C ALA A 82 2.42 0.93 -7.94
N LEU A 83 3.19 0.91 -6.86
CA LEU A 83 3.76 -0.30 -6.28
C LEU A 83 2.90 -0.74 -5.10
N LYS A 84 2.82 -2.04 -4.82
CA LYS A 84 2.04 -2.59 -3.70
C LYS A 84 2.89 -3.50 -2.84
N ILE A 85 2.83 -3.31 -1.53
CA ILE A 85 3.41 -4.17 -0.51
C ILE A 85 2.31 -4.67 0.42
N ALA A 86 2.17 -5.98 0.57
CA ALA A 86 1.27 -6.61 1.54
C ALA A 86 2.02 -7.53 2.52
N MET A 87 3.25 -7.17 2.85
CA MET A 87 4.12 -7.94 3.78
C MET A 87 3.53 -8.10 5.19
N ALA A 88 2.46 -7.38 5.54
CA ALA A 88 1.70 -7.58 6.76
C ALA A 88 1.14 -9.02 6.91
N TYR A 89 1.02 -9.77 5.82
CA TYR A 89 0.62 -11.18 5.85
C TYR A 89 1.80 -12.13 6.10
N GLU A 90 3.03 -11.68 5.89
CA GLU A 90 4.25 -12.50 5.96
C GLU A 90 5.09 -12.19 7.20
N ARG A 91 5.14 -10.91 7.61
CA ARG A 91 6.01 -10.45 8.70
C ARG A 91 5.52 -9.13 9.32
N SER A 92 6.17 -8.72 10.43
CA SER A 92 6.07 -7.36 10.97
C SER A 92 6.44 -6.31 9.92
N LEU A 93 5.77 -5.14 9.96
CA LEU A 93 6.07 -3.99 9.11
C LEU A 93 7.27 -3.15 9.64
N HIS A 94 7.96 -3.64 10.65
CA HIS A 94 9.19 -3.01 11.13
C HIS A 94 10.36 -3.38 10.23
N PHE A 95 10.88 -2.41 9.49
CA PHE A 95 12.02 -2.56 8.59
C PHE A 95 13.20 -1.74 9.09
N GLU A 96 14.22 -2.42 9.58
CA GLU A 96 15.45 -1.80 10.05
C GLU A 96 16.32 -1.29 8.91
N LYS A 97 17.12 -0.26 9.18
CA LYS A 97 18.15 0.17 8.23
C LYS A 97 19.39 -0.68 8.43
N VAL A 98 19.58 -1.65 7.56
CA VAL A 98 20.71 -2.60 7.62
C VAL A 98 21.76 -2.28 6.56
N THR A 99 22.99 -2.77 6.77
CA THR A 99 24.06 -2.61 5.77
C THR A 99 23.90 -3.60 4.63
N ARG A 100 24.53 -3.29 3.49
CA ARG A 100 24.58 -4.20 2.34
C ARG A 100 25.19 -5.55 2.73
N GLU A 101 26.26 -5.55 3.54
CA GLU A 101 26.97 -6.76 3.95
C GLU A 101 26.09 -7.69 4.77
N GLN A 102 25.25 -7.13 5.66
CA GLN A 102 24.27 -7.90 6.43
C GLN A 102 23.22 -8.55 5.50
N ALA A 103 22.67 -7.77 4.57
CA ALA A 103 21.66 -8.26 3.64
C ALA A 103 22.21 -9.29 2.63
N GLU A 104 23.47 -9.12 2.19
CA GLU A 104 24.11 -10.00 1.22
C GLU A 104 24.46 -11.39 1.79
N ARG A 105 24.48 -11.50 3.12
CA ARG A 105 24.85 -12.74 3.80
C ARG A 105 23.97 -13.93 3.36
N VAL A 106 22.68 -13.72 3.16
CA VAL A 106 21.74 -14.77 2.73
C VAL A 106 22.14 -15.42 1.40
N PHE A 107 22.77 -14.67 0.47
CA PHE A 107 23.25 -15.20 -0.82
C PHE A 107 24.54 -16.00 -0.72
N ARG A 108 25.26 -15.95 0.41
CA ARG A 108 26.55 -16.63 0.63
C ARG A 108 26.41 -17.89 1.46
N LEU A 109 25.28 -18.04 2.17
CA LEU A 109 25.03 -19.19 3.05
C LEU A 109 24.45 -20.36 2.27
N LYS A 110 24.73 -21.59 2.76
CA LYS A 110 23.96 -22.74 2.34
C LYS A 110 22.54 -22.59 2.90
N GLU A 111 21.58 -23.13 2.19
CA GLU A 111 20.17 -23.05 2.58
C GLU A 111 19.91 -23.49 4.03
N SER A 112 20.56 -24.58 4.46
CA SER A 112 20.48 -25.11 5.83
C SER A 112 20.96 -24.14 6.91
N ASP A 113 21.79 -23.18 6.55
CA ASP A 113 22.49 -22.28 7.47
C ASP A 113 21.85 -20.89 7.52
N ILE A 114 20.85 -20.63 6.67
CA ILE A 114 20.09 -19.35 6.63
C ILE A 114 19.22 -19.24 7.88
N THR A 115 19.43 -18.19 8.65
CA THR A 115 18.65 -17.88 9.84
C THR A 115 17.50 -16.94 9.54
N GLN A 116 16.54 -16.81 10.44
CA GLN A 116 15.47 -15.82 10.35
C GLN A 116 16.01 -14.37 10.39
N GLU A 117 17.14 -14.15 11.03
CA GLU A 117 17.82 -12.86 11.04
C GLU A 117 18.41 -12.53 9.67
N ASP A 118 19.04 -13.50 8.99
CA ASP A 118 19.57 -13.30 7.63
C ASP A 118 18.44 -12.95 6.65
N ILE A 119 17.28 -13.64 6.77
CA ILE A 119 16.08 -13.35 5.97
C ILE A 119 15.58 -11.92 6.25
N ARG A 120 15.46 -11.55 7.52
CA ARG A 120 15.02 -10.19 7.89
C ARG A 120 15.96 -9.12 7.34
N CYS A 121 17.26 -9.26 7.49
CA CYS A 121 18.23 -8.33 6.96
C CYS A 121 18.10 -8.16 5.43
N PHE A 122 17.91 -9.26 4.70
CA PHE A 122 17.66 -9.19 3.25
C PHE A 122 16.37 -8.41 2.94
N GLN A 123 15.26 -8.78 3.59
CA GLN A 123 13.96 -8.16 3.37
C GLN A 123 13.95 -6.67 3.75
N ASP A 124 14.59 -6.34 4.86
CA ASP A 124 14.73 -4.96 5.32
C ASP A 124 15.50 -4.13 4.29
N TYR A 125 16.67 -4.59 3.88
CA TYR A 125 17.46 -3.92 2.85
C TYR A 125 16.69 -3.73 1.55
N LEU A 126 16.01 -4.78 1.09
CA LEU A 126 15.23 -4.72 -0.13
C LEU A 126 14.10 -3.68 -0.04
N PHE A 127 13.40 -3.61 1.10
CA PHE A 127 12.33 -2.62 1.29
C PHE A 127 12.86 -1.19 1.18
N TRP A 128 13.99 -0.89 1.83
CA TRP A 128 14.63 0.41 1.69
C TRP A 128 15.01 0.71 0.23
N LYS A 129 15.51 -0.27 -0.51
CA LYS A 129 15.82 -0.10 -1.94
C LYS A 129 14.56 0.09 -2.79
N ILE A 130 13.47 -0.60 -2.48
CA ILE A 130 12.18 -0.38 -3.14
C ILE A 130 11.69 1.06 -2.91
N CYS A 131 11.83 1.62 -1.71
CA CYS A 131 11.47 3.01 -1.45
C CYS A 131 12.29 3.98 -2.31
N GLU A 132 13.62 3.79 -2.40
CA GLU A 132 14.49 4.59 -3.28
C GLU A 132 14.04 4.49 -4.75
N ILE A 133 13.80 3.27 -5.26
CA ILE A 133 13.33 3.04 -6.62
C ILE A 133 11.96 3.67 -6.87
N ALA A 134 11.03 3.55 -5.93
CA ALA A 134 9.68 4.14 -6.02
C ALA A 134 9.76 5.66 -6.22
N ALA A 135 10.63 6.33 -5.47
CA ALA A 135 10.89 7.77 -5.63
C ALA A 135 11.48 8.09 -7.00
N GLU A 136 12.53 7.36 -7.43
CA GLU A 136 13.18 7.57 -8.73
C GLU A 136 12.20 7.43 -9.91
N VAL A 137 11.33 6.43 -9.86
CA VAL A 137 10.33 6.20 -10.91
C VAL A 137 9.03 6.99 -10.67
N SER A 138 8.94 7.76 -9.61
CA SER A 138 7.75 8.55 -9.25
C SER A 138 6.46 7.71 -9.13
N LEU A 139 6.54 6.48 -8.62
CA LEU A 139 5.39 5.64 -8.31
C LEU A 139 5.09 5.67 -6.81
N PRO A 140 3.82 5.89 -6.41
CA PRO A 140 3.43 5.74 -5.01
C PRO A 140 3.54 4.28 -4.56
N LEU A 141 3.89 4.08 -3.29
CA LEU A 141 4.00 2.79 -2.64
C LEU A 141 2.80 2.55 -1.73
N GLN A 142 1.88 1.71 -2.17
CA GLN A 142 0.77 1.24 -1.36
C GLN A 142 1.27 0.20 -0.35
N CYS A 143 1.02 0.45 0.93
CA CYS A 143 1.36 -0.46 2.01
C CYS A 143 0.09 -0.98 2.69
N HIS A 144 -0.09 -2.30 2.70
CA HIS A 144 -1.09 -2.91 3.56
C HIS A 144 -0.69 -2.67 5.02
N THR A 145 -1.57 -2.09 5.82
CA THR A 145 -1.33 -1.80 7.23
C THR A 145 -2.48 -2.30 8.10
N GLY A 146 -2.19 -2.64 9.35
CA GLY A 146 -3.18 -3.18 10.26
C GLY A 146 -3.46 -4.66 10.03
N MET A 147 -4.72 -5.01 9.82
CA MET A 147 -5.17 -6.39 9.67
C MET A 147 -4.34 -7.19 8.68
N GLY A 148 -3.66 -8.19 9.20
CA GLY A 148 -2.86 -9.18 8.51
C GLY A 148 -2.79 -10.42 9.37
N GLN A 149 -1.86 -11.33 9.09
CA GLN A 149 -1.63 -12.53 9.93
C GLN A 149 -0.70 -12.26 11.11
N VAL A 150 -0.04 -11.11 11.14
CA VAL A 150 0.99 -10.74 12.11
C VAL A 150 0.56 -9.54 12.95
N ILE A 151 0.78 -9.59 14.28
CA ILE A 151 0.36 -8.56 15.22
C ILE A 151 1.04 -7.21 14.95
N ASP A 152 2.36 -7.20 14.66
CA ASP A 152 3.16 -5.97 14.49
C ASP A 152 3.00 -5.37 13.08
N THR A 153 1.74 -5.04 12.73
CA THR A 153 1.38 -4.46 11.42
C THR A 153 0.74 -3.08 11.53
N ASN A 154 0.79 -2.46 12.70
CA ASN A 154 0.33 -1.10 12.88
C ASN A 154 1.22 -0.10 12.11
N ILE A 155 0.68 1.06 11.81
CA ILE A 155 1.32 2.10 10.98
C ILE A 155 2.66 2.57 11.56
N LEU A 156 2.80 2.63 12.89
CA LEU A 156 4.00 3.11 13.55
C LEU A 156 5.24 2.25 13.25
N GLN A 157 5.06 1.01 12.87
CA GLN A 157 6.16 0.15 12.42
C GLN A 157 6.86 0.71 11.17
N LEU A 158 6.10 1.42 10.31
CA LEU A 158 6.66 2.06 9.10
C LEU A 158 7.25 3.46 9.36
N ASN A 159 7.12 4.01 10.57
CA ASN A 159 7.50 5.39 10.88
C ASN A 159 8.94 5.71 10.49
N ASN A 160 9.90 4.82 10.81
CA ASN A 160 11.31 5.00 10.48
C ASN A 160 11.55 5.07 8.96
N VAL A 161 10.86 4.22 8.21
CA VAL A 161 10.98 4.17 6.74
C VAL A 161 10.38 5.43 6.12
N ILE A 162 9.16 5.81 6.51
CA ILE A 162 8.47 7.00 5.97
C ILE A 162 9.29 8.25 6.21
N LYS A 163 9.79 8.44 7.43
CA LYS A 163 10.62 9.59 7.82
C LYS A 163 11.89 9.74 6.98
N ASN A 164 12.54 8.62 6.66
CA ASN A 164 13.84 8.62 5.99
C ASN A 164 13.76 8.48 4.46
N ASN A 165 12.54 8.40 3.90
CA ASN A 165 12.28 8.38 2.46
C ASN A 165 11.25 9.46 2.08
N PRO A 166 11.57 10.76 2.25
CA PRO A 166 10.62 11.87 2.08
C PRO A 166 10.12 12.01 0.63
N GLU A 167 10.90 11.54 -0.36
CA GLU A 167 10.53 11.59 -1.78
C GLU A 167 9.60 10.44 -2.21
N THR A 168 9.46 9.39 -1.38
CA THR A 168 8.56 8.28 -1.64
C THR A 168 7.17 8.59 -1.11
N LYS A 169 6.14 8.51 -1.95
CA LYS A 169 4.74 8.64 -1.54
C LYS A 169 4.26 7.33 -0.93
N PHE A 170 3.93 7.32 0.36
CA PHE A 170 3.39 6.15 1.05
C PHE A 170 1.88 6.23 1.16
N VAL A 171 1.15 5.31 0.54
CA VAL A 171 -0.30 5.18 0.65
C VAL A 171 -0.59 4.06 1.64
N LEU A 172 -1.11 4.41 2.83
CA LEU A 172 -1.32 3.48 3.93
C LEU A 172 -2.76 2.95 3.89
N LEU A 173 -2.90 1.74 3.32
CA LEU A 173 -4.20 1.09 3.17
C LEU A 173 -4.79 0.70 4.52
N HIS A 174 -6.12 0.76 4.63
CA HIS A 174 -6.91 0.41 5.82
C HIS A 174 -6.69 1.33 7.03
N CYS A 175 -5.92 2.42 6.87
CA CYS A 175 -5.60 3.37 7.95
C CYS A 175 -5.08 2.68 9.23
N GLY A 176 -4.40 1.54 9.09
CA GLY A 176 -3.83 0.79 10.22
C GLY A 176 -4.84 0.06 11.10
N PHE A 177 -6.09 -0.15 10.65
CA PHE A 177 -7.12 -0.82 11.46
C PHE A 177 -6.62 -2.17 12.00
N PRO A 178 -6.82 -2.50 13.30
CA PRO A 178 -7.65 -1.79 14.28
C PRO A 178 -6.97 -0.62 15.02
N TRP A 179 -5.67 -0.37 14.83
CA TRP A 179 -4.89 0.68 15.53
C TRP A 179 -4.95 2.03 14.80
N VAL A 180 -6.16 2.46 14.41
CA VAL A 180 -6.36 3.69 13.60
C VAL A 180 -5.87 4.97 14.28
N ASP A 181 -5.75 4.99 15.60
CA ASP A 181 -5.27 6.16 16.34
C ASP A 181 -3.78 6.43 16.12
N ASP A 182 -3.01 5.39 15.78
CA ASP A 182 -1.59 5.52 15.45
C ASP A 182 -1.38 6.40 14.20
N LEU A 183 -2.34 6.38 13.24
CA LEU A 183 -2.31 7.23 12.06
C LEU A 183 -2.28 8.72 12.42
N PHE A 184 -3.10 9.13 13.39
CA PHE A 184 -3.23 10.55 13.76
C PHE A 184 -1.96 11.10 14.40
N SER A 185 -1.12 10.23 14.96
CA SER A 185 0.15 10.65 15.55
C SER A 185 1.21 11.04 14.52
N ILE A 186 1.09 10.58 13.27
CA ILE A 186 2.11 10.77 12.23
C ILE A 186 1.62 11.45 10.95
N VAL A 187 0.31 11.46 10.67
CA VAL A 187 -0.23 11.91 9.38
C VAL A 187 0.06 13.38 9.09
N ASP A 188 0.10 14.22 10.11
CA ASP A 188 0.38 15.66 9.98
C ASP A 188 1.90 15.93 9.81
N GLY A 189 2.74 15.09 10.42
CA GLY A 189 4.18 15.23 10.38
C GLY A 189 4.86 14.82 9.07
N TYR A 190 4.16 14.07 8.22
CA TYR A 190 4.74 13.52 6.99
C TYR A 190 3.96 13.94 5.74
N PRO A 191 4.50 14.88 4.93
CA PRO A 191 3.86 15.33 3.69
C PRO A 191 3.71 14.21 2.64
N ASN A 192 4.55 13.19 2.71
CA ASN A 192 4.60 12.04 1.82
C ASN A 192 3.73 10.86 2.26
N LEU A 193 2.93 11.01 3.33
CA LEU A 193 2.00 10.01 3.82
C LEU A 193 0.58 10.32 3.35
N TYR A 194 -0.09 9.31 2.79
CA TYR A 194 -1.45 9.37 2.26
C TYR A 194 -2.31 8.29 2.94
N PRO A 195 -3.27 8.69 3.81
CA PRO A 195 -4.20 7.73 4.41
C PRO A 195 -5.20 7.22 3.37
N ASP A 196 -5.41 5.92 3.34
CA ASP A 196 -6.37 5.31 2.44
C ASP A 196 -7.39 4.47 3.24
N LEU A 197 -8.67 4.84 3.09
CA LEU A 197 -9.82 4.23 3.76
C LEU A 197 -10.26 2.90 3.11
N THR A 198 -9.47 2.39 2.18
CA THR A 198 -9.71 1.11 1.52
C THR A 198 -10.10 0.04 2.56
N TRP A 199 -11.18 -0.72 2.25
CA TRP A 199 -11.74 -1.79 3.08
C TRP A 199 -12.34 -1.35 4.43
N LEU A 200 -11.85 -0.29 5.06
CA LEU A 200 -12.24 0.15 6.40
C LEU A 200 -13.76 0.33 6.59
N PRO A 201 -14.53 0.92 5.65
CA PRO A 201 -15.98 1.10 5.82
C PRO A 201 -16.79 -0.20 5.96
N ILE A 202 -16.31 -1.31 5.37
CA ILE A 202 -16.96 -2.62 5.50
C ILE A 202 -16.41 -3.43 6.68
N LEU A 203 -15.19 -3.14 7.14
CA LEU A 203 -14.65 -3.73 8.37
C LEU A 203 -15.31 -3.16 9.63
N SER A 204 -15.45 -1.83 9.68
CA SER A 204 -16.00 -1.14 10.84
C SER A 204 -16.55 0.23 10.46
N TYR A 205 -17.87 0.36 10.43
CA TYR A 205 -18.55 1.64 10.24
C TYR A 205 -18.11 2.70 11.27
N THR A 206 -18.00 2.30 12.55
CA THR A 206 -17.59 3.22 13.63
C THR A 206 -16.15 3.70 13.46
N ALA A 207 -15.21 2.81 13.15
CA ALA A 207 -13.83 3.19 12.92
C ALA A 207 -13.70 4.08 11.67
N SER A 208 -14.41 3.75 10.59
CA SER A 208 -14.44 4.54 9.35
C SER A 208 -14.92 5.98 9.62
N LYS A 209 -16.01 6.16 10.34
CA LYS A 209 -16.49 7.49 10.74
C LYS A 209 -15.46 8.24 11.57
N ARG A 210 -14.91 7.58 12.61
CA ARG A 210 -13.93 8.21 13.50
C ARG A 210 -12.71 8.70 12.73
N VAL A 211 -12.18 7.87 11.85
CA VAL A 211 -11.03 8.23 11.00
C VAL A 211 -11.36 9.42 10.12
N MET A 212 -12.50 9.42 9.43
CA MET A 212 -12.91 10.54 8.56
C MET A 212 -13.11 11.84 9.33
N HIS A 213 -13.76 11.79 10.51
CA HIS A 213 -13.93 12.97 11.36
C HIS A 213 -12.58 13.62 11.67
N GLN A 214 -11.62 12.85 12.14
CA GLN A 214 -10.32 13.35 12.57
C GLN A 214 -9.46 13.81 11.40
N LEU A 215 -9.40 13.07 10.30
CA LEU A 215 -8.64 13.47 9.11
C LEU A 215 -9.16 14.79 8.50
N ILE A 216 -10.48 15.03 8.53
CA ILE A 216 -11.06 16.29 8.08
C ILE A 216 -10.66 17.43 9.03
N GLU A 217 -10.73 17.21 10.35
CA GLU A 217 -10.33 18.20 11.37
C GLU A 217 -8.83 18.51 11.34
N MET A 218 -8.00 17.51 11.02
CA MET A 218 -6.56 17.68 10.85
C MET A 218 -6.17 18.25 9.48
N SER A 219 -7.15 18.71 8.67
CA SER A 219 -6.93 19.29 7.34
C SER A 219 -6.20 18.39 6.34
N GLN A 220 -6.38 17.05 6.47
CA GLN A 220 -5.74 16.07 5.58
C GLN A 220 -6.59 15.71 4.35
N ILE A 221 -7.65 16.48 4.07
CA ILE A 221 -8.64 16.18 3.01
C ILE A 221 -8.05 16.03 1.61
N ASP A 222 -6.91 16.68 1.33
CA ASP A 222 -6.22 16.59 0.04
C ASP A 222 -5.36 15.33 -0.14
N LYS A 223 -5.30 14.47 0.89
CA LYS A 223 -4.49 13.25 0.91
C LYS A 223 -5.33 11.97 1.08
N ILE A 224 -6.60 12.11 1.52
CA ILE A 224 -7.45 10.96 1.80
C ILE A 224 -7.82 10.26 0.51
N CYS A 225 -7.55 8.95 0.45
CA CYS A 225 -7.99 8.07 -0.61
C CYS A 225 -9.01 7.04 -0.10
N TRP A 226 -9.67 6.38 -1.05
CA TRP A 226 -10.56 5.29 -0.79
C TRP A 226 -10.55 4.27 -1.94
N GLY A 227 -10.66 3.00 -1.59
CA GLY A 227 -10.86 1.87 -2.48
C GLY A 227 -11.77 0.82 -1.84
N CYS A 228 -12.23 -0.16 -2.60
CA CYS A 228 -13.11 -1.20 -2.09
C CYS A 228 -12.35 -2.38 -1.49
N ASP A 229 -11.23 -2.80 -2.08
CA ASP A 229 -10.45 -3.98 -1.69
C ASP A 229 -11.33 -5.24 -1.58
N THR A 230 -11.89 -5.64 -2.70
CA THR A 230 -12.91 -6.68 -2.78
C THR A 230 -12.68 -7.59 -3.98
N TRP A 231 -13.19 -8.82 -3.90
CA TRP A 231 -12.99 -9.86 -4.90
C TRP A 231 -14.10 -9.93 -5.96
N THR A 232 -15.30 -9.47 -5.61
CA THR A 232 -16.47 -9.59 -6.48
C THR A 232 -17.10 -8.25 -6.80
N VAL A 233 -17.89 -8.19 -7.86
CA VAL A 233 -18.62 -6.97 -8.25
C VAL A 233 -19.71 -6.60 -7.26
N GLU A 234 -20.29 -7.56 -6.58
CA GLU A 234 -21.29 -7.37 -5.53
C GLU A 234 -20.68 -6.74 -4.30
N GLU A 235 -19.53 -7.26 -3.86
CA GLU A 235 -18.77 -6.68 -2.76
C GLU A 235 -18.27 -5.27 -3.09
N SER A 236 -17.80 -5.03 -4.31
CA SER A 236 -17.39 -3.71 -4.76
C SER A 236 -18.51 -2.70 -4.69
N TYR A 237 -19.73 -3.10 -5.09
CA TYR A 237 -20.91 -2.25 -4.97
C TYR A 237 -21.33 -2.05 -3.50
N GLY A 238 -21.29 -3.11 -2.69
CA GLY A 238 -21.56 -3.05 -1.24
C GLY A 238 -20.58 -2.15 -0.51
N SER A 239 -19.30 -2.24 -0.83
CA SER A 239 -18.24 -1.39 -0.26
C SER A 239 -18.46 0.09 -0.59
N LEU A 240 -18.81 0.42 -1.85
CA LEU A 240 -19.18 1.79 -2.23
C LEU A 240 -20.37 2.32 -1.42
N LEU A 241 -21.39 1.51 -1.22
CA LEU A 241 -22.56 1.92 -0.41
C LEU A 241 -22.17 2.17 1.05
N ALA A 242 -21.37 1.28 1.65
CA ALA A 242 -20.87 1.43 3.01
C ALA A 242 -20.01 2.70 3.17
N PHE A 243 -19.10 2.95 2.21
CA PHE A 243 -18.28 4.15 2.20
C PHE A 243 -19.14 5.43 2.09
N ARG A 244 -20.05 5.48 1.12
CA ARG A 244 -20.95 6.63 0.95
C ARG A 244 -21.80 6.88 2.20
N PHE A 245 -22.30 5.83 2.82
CA PHE A 245 -23.08 5.95 4.05
C PHE A 245 -22.26 6.55 5.18
N SER A 246 -21.02 6.07 5.36
CA SER A 246 -20.09 6.59 6.36
C SER A 246 -19.72 8.05 6.10
N LEU A 247 -19.31 8.39 4.86
CA LEU A 247 -18.92 9.74 4.46
C LEU A 247 -20.09 10.73 4.60
N CYS A 248 -21.27 10.38 4.10
CA CYS A 248 -22.46 11.25 4.21
C CYS A 248 -22.86 11.48 5.67
N SER A 249 -22.72 10.47 6.54
CA SER A 249 -22.98 10.64 7.98
C SER A 249 -22.03 11.66 8.61
N VAL A 250 -20.73 11.53 8.36
CA VAL A 250 -19.70 12.45 8.87
C VAL A 250 -19.93 13.87 8.38
N LEU A 251 -20.13 14.03 7.07
CA LEU A 251 -20.30 15.36 6.48
C LEU A 251 -21.59 16.05 6.97
N ARG A 252 -22.68 15.29 7.13
CA ARG A 252 -23.92 15.80 7.68
C ARG A 252 -23.73 16.30 9.12
N GLU A 253 -23.12 15.49 9.99
CA GLU A 253 -22.83 15.87 11.37
C GLU A 253 -22.01 17.16 11.44
N LYS A 254 -20.96 17.27 10.63
CA LYS A 254 -20.11 18.48 10.57
C LYS A 254 -20.84 19.72 10.01
N ILE A 255 -21.82 19.54 9.13
CA ILE A 255 -22.66 20.64 8.64
C ILE A 255 -23.64 21.07 9.74
N GLU A 256 -24.31 20.11 10.40
CA GLU A 256 -25.25 20.37 11.50
C GLU A 256 -24.56 21.09 12.68
N ASP A 257 -23.30 20.74 12.96
CA ASP A 257 -22.48 21.41 13.99
C ASP A 257 -21.93 22.78 13.55
N GLY A 258 -22.13 23.19 12.31
CA GLY A 258 -21.61 24.43 11.74
C GLY A 258 -20.11 24.43 11.45
N TYR A 259 -19.46 23.26 11.51
CA TYR A 259 -18.02 23.12 11.20
C TYR A 259 -17.73 23.22 9.70
N LEU A 260 -18.62 22.70 8.85
CA LEU A 260 -18.52 22.77 7.40
C LEU A 260 -19.73 23.46 6.78
N SER A 261 -19.49 24.22 5.71
CA SER A 261 -20.56 24.60 4.78
C SER A 261 -20.93 23.42 3.86
N VAL A 262 -22.13 23.49 3.25
CA VAL A 262 -22.53 22.51 2.22
C VAL A 262 -21.56 22.50 1.04
N ASN A 263 -20.97 23.63 0.66
CA ASN A 263 -20.01 23.70 -0.43
C ASN A 263 -18.69 23.03 -0.05
N ASN A 264 -18.16 23.26 1.17
CA ASN A 264 -16.98 22.54 1.65
C ASN A 264 -17.20 21.02 1.66
N ALA A 265 -18.38 20.56 2.07
CA ALA A 265 -18.71 19.14 2.07
C ALA A 265 -18.72 18.52 0.65
N LYS A 266 -19.20 19.26 -0.35
CA LYS A 266 -19.14 18.84 -1.77
C LYS A 266 -17.70 18.74 -2.25
N ASP A 267 -16.87 19.74 -1.97
CA ASP A 267 -15.44 19.74 -2.33
C ASP A 267 -14.71 18.55 -1.69
N ILE A 268 -15.03 18.19 -0.45
CA ILE A 268 -14.47 17.01 0.22
C ILE A 268 -14.88 15.72 -0.48
N ILE A 269 -16.15 15.60 -0.92
CA ILE A 269 -16.64 14.43 -1.66
C ILE A 269 -15.85 14.28 -2.97
N ASP A 270 -15.70 15.34 -3.74
CA ASP A 270 -15.00 15.30 -5.03
C ASP A 270 -13.52 14.93 -4.84
N LYS A 271 -12.87 15.52 -3.84
CA LYS A 271 -11.47 15.19 -3.49
C LYS A 271 -11.30 13.71 -3.15
N ILE A 272 -12.07 13.18 -2.22
CA ILE A 272 -11.89 11.79 -1.73
C ILE A 272 -12.29 10.77 -2.80
N LEU A 273 -13.34 11.03 -3.56
CA LEU A 273 -13.84 10.09 -4.56
C LEU A 273 -13.09 10.13 -5.90
N PHE A 274 -12.36 11.21 -6.19
CA PHE A 274 -11.76 11.39 -7.51
C PHE A 274 -10.42 12.13 -7.52
N ASP A 275 -10.37 13.40 -7.05
CA ASP A 275 -9.23 14.28 -7.29
C ASP A 275 -7.93 13.80 -6.65
N ASN A 276 -8.02 13.28 -5.40
CA ASN A 276 -6.84 12.84 -4.66
C ASN A 276 -6.19 11.63 -5.33
N ALA A 277 -6.99 10.63 -5.73
CA ALA A 277 -6.48 9.49 -6.47
C ALA A 277 -5.83 9.93 -7.80
N GLY A 278 -6.45 10.86 -8.52
CA GLY A 278 -5.88 11.44 -9.73
C GLY A 278 -4.52 12.11 -9.52
N LYS A 279 -4.29 12.78 -8.39
CA LYS A 279 -3.00 13.42 -8.06
C LYS A 279 -1.92 12.45 -7.60
N ILE A 280 -2.32 11.33 -7.00
CA ILE A 280 -1.39 10.37 -6.41
C ILE A 280 -0.92 9.37 -7.45
N TYR A 281 -1.82 8.90 -8.33
CA TYR A 281 -1.62 7.77 -9.23
C TYR A 281 -1.46 8.13 -10.71
N VAL A 282 -1.38 9.42 -11.04
CA VAL A 282 -1.20 9.90 -12.43
C VAL A 282 0.11 10.64 -12.59
#